data_654a4e305457c62bd126d32f6897817a
#
_entry.id   654a4e305457c62bd126d32f6897817a
#
_cell.length_a   1.000
_cell.length_b   1.000
_cell.length_c   1.000
_cell.angle_alpha   90.00
_cell.angle_beta   90.00
_cell.angle_gamma   90.00
#
_symmetry.space_group_name_H-M   'P 1'
#
loop_
_entity.id
_entity.type
_entity.pdbx_description
1 polymer ?
#
loop_
_entity_poly.entity_id
_entity_poly.type
_entity_poly.pdbx_seq_one_letter_code
_entity_poly.pdbx_strand_id
1 'polypeptide(L)'
;MSILKFKCTLLSDVILNQKAATEGSNQTLDFIPGSCFLGIVASKYYPEEIRDSEDREKKLMMDLFHSGKVRFGDAHPSKDGFRGLKVPASMFHPKLEKASEVLYIHHKTKELESEKMREKQLKQCRSGYYNFSEVEAKPIETETNFAIKSAYDGEKRRSKD
;
A
#
# COMPACT_ATOMS: atom_id res chain seq x y z
N MET A 1 17.84 -13.23 -10.91
CA MET A 1 17.22 -11.97 -10.48
C MET A 1 17.55 -11.76 -9.03
N SER A 2 18.16 -10.66 -8.64
CA SER A 2 18.49 -10.34 -7.24
C SER A 2 17.40 -9.45 -6.66
N ILE A 3 16.99 -9.73 -5.41
CA ILE A 3 15.98 -8.96 -4.69
C ILE A 3 16.64 -8.31 -3.49
N LEU A 4 16.53 -6.97 -3.41
CA LEU A 4 16.94 -6.21 -2.23
C LEU A 4 15.69 -5.85 -1.43
N LYS A 5 15.73 -6.09 -0.12
CA LYS A 5 14.64 -5.76 0.80
C LYS A 5 15.05 -4.58 1.66
N PHE A 6 14.18 -3.60 1.77
CA PHE A 6 14.36 -2.41 2.59
C PHE A 6 13.23 -2.28 3.60
N LYS A 7 13.57 -1.80 4.78
CA LYS A 7 12.61 -1.32 5.78
C LYS A 7 12.55 0.21 5.68
N CYS A 8 11.37 0.74 5.39
CA CYS A 8 11.11 2.17 5.41
C CYS A 8 10.45 2.55 6.74
N THR A 9 11.00 3.54 7.44
CA THR A 9 10.41 4.09 8.65
C THR A 9 9.95 5.51 8.35
N LEU A 10 8.67 5.79 8.53
CA LEU A 10 8.12 7.14 8.37
C LEU A 10 8.49 7.97 9.60
N LEU A 11 9.08 9.13 9.39
CA LEU A 11 9.43 10.08 10.46
C LEU A 11 8.36 11.15 10.66
N SER A 12 7.39 11.22 9.77
CA SER A 12 6.23 12.12 9.81
C SER A 12 5.07 11.49 9.05
N ASP A 13 3.89 12.05 9.23
CA ASP A 13 2.70 11.64 8.48
C ASP A 13 2.90 11.85 6.98
N VAL A 14 2.46 10.87 6.21
CA VAL A 14 2.52 10.89 4.75
C VAL A 14 1.11 10.81 4.19
N ILE A 15 0.78 11.72 3.29
CA ILE A 15 -0.49 11.75 2.57
C ILE A 15 -0.20 11.48 1.09
N LEU A 16 -0.68 10.36 0.60
CA LEU A 16 -0.60 9.97 -0.81
C LEU A 16 -2.02 9.84 -1.36
N ASN A 17 -2.44 10.78 -2.16
CA ASN A 17 -3.80 10.79 -2.68
C ASN A 17 -4.07 9.57 -3.57
N GLN A 18 -5.15 8.87 -3.30
CA GLN A 18 -5.60 7.75 -4.13
C GLN A 18 -6.18 8.23 -5.47
N LYS A 19 -6.78 9.42 -5.47
CA LYS A 19 -7.36 10.05 -6.66
C LYS A 19 -6.98 11.53 -6.67
N ALA A 20 -6.80 12.09 -7.86
CA ALA A 20 -6.73 13.52 -8.05
C ALA A 20 -8.15 14.11 -7.89
N ALA A 21 -8.57 14.30 -6.64
CA ALA A 21 -9.86 14.92 -6.33
C ALA A 21 -9.65 16.40 -6.11
N THR A 22 -10.43 17.22 -6.81
CA THR A 22 -10.50 18.67 -6.61
C THR A 22 -11.56 19.06 -5.60
N GLU A 23 -12.53 18.16 -5.35
CA GLU A 23 -13.65 18.37 -4.43
C GLU A 23 -13.94 17.12 -3.61
N GLY A 24 -14.40 17.30 -2.39
CA GLY A 24 -14.81 16.22 -1.48
C GLY A 24 -13.72 15.69 -0.57
N SER A 25 -13.95 14.51 0.01
CA SER A 25 -12.98 13.86 0.90
C SER A 25 -11.86 13.20 0.10
N ASN A 26 -10.63 13.58 0.35
CA ASN A 26 -9.46 12.91 -0.18
C ASN A 26 -9.19 11.63 0.62
N GLN A 27 -9.13 10.50 -0.10
CA GLN A 27 -8.65 9.26 0.47
C GLN A 27 -7.16 9.11 0.17
N THR A 28 -6.40 8.74 1.19
CA THR A 28 -4.98 8.42 1.05
C THR A 28 -4.80 6.93 0.75
N LEU A 29 -3.72 6.62 0.03
CA LEU A 29 -3.26 5.25 -0.13
C LEU A 29 -2.83 4.68 1.23
N ASP A 30 -3.06 3.40 1.42
CA ASP A 30 -2.65 2.63 2.58
C ASP A 30 -1.27 1.96 2.41
N PHE A 31 -0.53 2.34 1.35
CA PHE A 31 0.82 1.89 1.02
C PHE A 31 1.59 3.01 0.29
N ILE A 32 2.90 2.89 0.21
CA ILE A 32 3.73 3.82 -0.56
C ILE A 32 4.07 3.17 -1.91
N PRO A 33 3.61 3.75 -3.03
CA PRO A 33 3.91 3.22 -4.37
C PRO A 33 5.41 3.18 -4.66
N GLY A 34 5.85 2.16 -5.38
CA GLY A 34 7.23 2.03 -5.84
C GLY A 34 7.70 3.21 -6.69
N SER A 35 6.78 3.88 -7.39
CA SER A 35 7.05 5.11 -8.13
C SER A 35 7.55 6.26 -7.26
N CYS A 36 7.12 6.34 -5.99
CA CYS A 36 7.66 7.33 -5.05
C CYS A 36 9.15 7.08 -4.77
N PHE A 37 9.54 5.83 -4.58
CA PHE A 37 10.94 5.46 -4.38
C PHE A 37 11.76 5.68 -5.65
N LEU A 38 11.21 5.33 -6.81
CA LEU A 38 11.82 5.65 -8.10
C LEU A 38 12.08 7.16 -8.23
N GLY A 39 11.07 7.98 -7.89
CA GLY A 39 11.19 9.45 -7.94
C GLY A 39 12.27 9.98 -6.99
N ILE A 40 12.38 9.46 -5.77
CA ILE A 40 13.43 9.83 -4.81
C ILE A 40 14.82 9.49 -5.36
N VAL A 41 14.99 8.32 -5.94
CA VAL A 41 16.27 7.92 -6.54
C VAL A 41 16.58 8.77 -7.77
N ALA A 42 15.59 8.99 -8.62
CA ALA A 42 15.74 9.81 -9.81
C ALA A 42 16.10 11.27 -9.46
N SER A 43 15.44 11.89 -8.48
CA SER A 43 15.75 13.26 -8.07
C SER A 43 17.18 13.46 -7.58
N LYS A 44 17.82 12.38 -7.12
CA LYS A 44 19.19 12.42 -6.60
C LYS A 44 20.25 12.05 -7.65
N TYR A 45 19.92 11.15 -8.55
CA TYR A 45 20.91 10.53 -9.44
C TYR A 45 20.62 10.74 -10.93
N TYR A 46 19.45 11.26 -11.29
CA TYR A 46 19.14 11.52 -12.68
C TYR A 46 19.80 12.84 -13.09
N PRO A 47 20.73 12.86 -14.08
CA PRO A 47 21.42 14.08 -14.47
C PRO A 47 20.45 15.05 -15.14
N GLU A 48 20.66 16.34 -14.90
CA GLU A 48 19.87 17.42 -15.54
C GLU A 48 20.10 17.46 -17.06
N GLU A 49 21.34 17.19 -17.52
CA GLU A 49 21.71 17.15 -18.92
C GLU A 49 22.25 15.77 -19.33
N ILE A 50 21.37 14.93 -19.85
CA ILE A 50 21.75 13.60 -20.35
C ILE A 50 22.59 13.69 -21.63
N ARG A 51 22.46 14.77 -22.41
CA ARG A 51 23.09 14.90 -23.73
C ARG A 51 24.63 14.90 -23.65
N ASP A 52 25.17 15.51 -22.61
CA ASP A 52 26.61 15.67 -22.41
C ASP A 52 27.23 14.60 -21.50
N SER A 53 26.41 13.65 -20.99
CA SER A 53 26.92 12.57 -20.16
C SER A 53 27.72 11.56 -20.98
N GLU A 54 28.67 10.89 -20.31
CA GLU A 54 29.40 9.78 -20.91
C GLU A 54 28.45 8.59 -21.26
N ASP A 55 28.81 7.82 -22.27
CA ASP A 55 27.99 6.68 -22.73
C ASP A 55 27.73 5.65 -21.62
N ARG A 56 28.64 5.52 -20.67
CA ARG A 56 28.47 4.66 -19.50
C ARG A 56 27.35 5.16 -18.58
N GLU A 57 27.29 6.47 -18.36
CA GLU A 57 26.23 7.08 -17.55
C GLU A 57 24.87 6.99 -18.22
N LYS A 58 24.81 7.27 -19.53
CA LYS A 58 23.58 7.09 -20.33
C LYS A 58 23.06 5.68 -20.23
N LYS A 59 23.94 4.68 -20.35
CA LYS A 59 23.56 3.28 -20.21
C LYS A 59 23.07 2.94 -18.82
N LEU A 60 23.72 3.45 -17.78
CA LEU A 60 23.30 3.27 -16.38
C LEU A 60 21.92 3.88 -16.15
N MET A 61 21.67 5.10 -16.61
CA MET A 61 20.37 5.76 -16.50
C MET A 61 19.28 4.98 -17.24
N MET A 62 19.57 4.50 -18.43
CA MET A 62 18.66 3.66 -19.18
C MET A 62 18.33 2.37 -18.41
N ASP A 63 19.32 1.71 -17.84
CA ASP A 63 19.15 0.45 -17.12
C ASP A 63 18.39 0.63 -15.80
N LEU A 64 18.61 1.73 -15.08
CA LEU A 64 17.96 2.02 -13.81
C LEU A 64 16.51 2.51 -13.97
N PHE A 65 16.25 3.41 -14.91
CA PHE A 65 15.00 4.15 -14.93
C PHE A 65 14.06 3.81 -16.10
N HIS A 66 14.59 3.29 -17.21
CA HIS A 66 13.79 3.15 -18.44
C HIS A 66 13.68 1.72 -18.97
N SER A 67 14.66 0.86 -18.73
CA SER A 67 14.68 -0.50 -19.31
C SER A 67 13.81 -1.51 -18.59
N GLY A 68 13.32 -1.20 -17.38
CA GLY A 68 12.63 -2.15 -16.51
C GLY A 68 13.52 -3.25 -15.90
N LYS A 69 14.85 -3.14 -16.06
CA LYS A 69 15.81 -4.06 -15.42
C LYS A 69 15.80 -3.91 -13.90
N VAL A 70 15.60 -2.69 -13.41
CA VAL A 70 15.39 -2.38 -12.00
C VAL A 70 13.92 -2.07 -11.78
N ARG A 71 13.33 -2.69 -10.77
CA ARG A 71 11.93 -2.47 -10.40
C ARG A 71 11.85 -2.05 -8.95
N PHE A 72 11.18 -0.94 -8.71
CA PHE A 72 10.90 -0.42 -7.38
C PHE A 72 9.55 -0.96 -6.94
N GLY A 73 9.55 -1.79 -5.89
CA GLY A 73 8.31 -2.35 -5.35
C GLY A 73 7.64 -1.40 -4.37
N ASP A 74 6.34 -1.60 -4.20
CA ASP A 74 5.55 -0.85 -3.22
C ASP A 74 5.98 -1.18 -1.80
N ALA A 75 6.00 -0.19 -0.91
CA ALA A 75 6.17 -0.42 0.52
C ALA A 75 4.80 -0.61 1.17
N HIS A 76 4.60 -1.78 1.73
CA HIS A 76 3.42 -2.15 2.49
C HIS A 76 3.70 -2.04 4.00
N PRO A 77 2.67 -1.87 4.83
CA PRO A 77 2.82 -1.97 6.27
C PRO A 77 3.55 -3.25 6.66
N SER A 78 4.38 -3.19 7.68
CA SER A 78 5.15 -4.35 8.17
C SER A 78 5.06 -4.45 9.68
N LYS A 79 5.05 -5.68 10.17
CA LYS A 79 5.09 -5.99 11.60
C LYS A 79 6.10 -7.10 11.85
N ASP A 80 6.91 -6.97 12.89
CA ASP A 80 7.92 -7.96 13.29
C ASP A 80 8.88 -8.38 12.16
N GLY A 81 9.23 -7.43 11.28
CA GLY A 81 10.12 -7.67 10.13
C GLY A 81 9.44 -8.31 8.91
N PHE A 82 8.18 -8.64 8.99
CA PHE A 82 7.41 -9.23 7.90
C PHE A 82 6.59 -8.17 7.16
N ARG A 83 6.70 -8.15 5.83
CA ARG A 83 5.91 -7.30 4.97
C ARG A 83 4.46 -7.80 4.92
N GLY A 84 3.52 -6.90 5.19
CA GLY A 84 2.11 -7.19 5.01
C GLY A 84 1.75 -7.42 3.55
N LEU A 85 0.91 -8.40 3.32
CA LEU A 85 0.25 -8.62 2.05
C LEU A 85 -1.17 -8.08 2.11
N LYS A 86 -1.60 -7.40 1.07
CA LYS A 86 -2.99 -6.96 0.98
C LYS A 86 -3.90 -8.18 0.96
N VAL A 87 -5.01 -8.11 1.69
CA VAL A 87 -5.93 -9.24 1.79
C VAL A 87 -6.44 -9.63 0.39
N PRO A 88 -6.30 -10.89 -0.02
CA PRO A 88 -6.81 -11.36 -1.29
C PRO A 88 -8.35 -11.36 -1.34
N ALA A 89 -8.92 -11.16 -2.51
CA ALA A 89 -10.36 -11.18 -2.71
C ALA A 89 -11.02 -12.54 -2.39
N SER A 90 -10.23 -13.60 -2.30
CA SER A 90 -10.68 -14.94 -1.91
C SER A 90 -10.90 -15.13 -0.42
N MET A 91 -10.51 -14.14 0.41
CA MET A 91 -10.64 -14.20 1.86
C MET A 91 -11.98 -13.64 2.32
N PHE A 92 -12.60 -14.38 3.24
CA PHE A 92 -13.90 -14.08 3.83
C PHE A 92 -13.85 -14.24 5.34
N HIS A 93 -14.75 -13.56 6.02
CA HIS A 93 -14.97 -13.69 7.45
C HIS A 93 -16.48 -13.82 7.74
N PRO A 94 -16.90 -14.41 8.87
CA PRO A 94 -18.29 -14.45 9.25
C PRO A 94 -18.84 -13.02 9.41
N LYS A 95 -20.05 -12.79 8.92
CA LYS A 95 -20.77 -11.54 9.17
C LYS A 95 -20.97 -11.40 10.68
N LEU A 96 -20.76 -10.25 11.23
CA LEU A 96 -20.81 -9.92 12.66
C LEU A 96 -19.57 -10.31 13.48
N GLU A 97 -18.60 -11.00 12.92
CA GLU A 97 -17.30 -11.24 13.55
C GLU A 97 -16.25 -10.31 12.94
N LYS A 98 -15.23 -9.96 13.73
CA LYS A 98 -14.14 -9.13 13.22
C LYS A 98 -13.28 -9.92 12.24
N ALA A 99 -12.94 -9.35 11.11
CA ALA A 99 -12.06 -9.97 10.11
C ALA A 99 -10.66 -10.31 10.67
N SER A 100 -10.28 -9.70 11.80
CA SER A 100 -9.02 -9.98 12.49
C SER A 100 -8.97 -11.31 13.23
N GLU A 101 -10.11 -11.92 13.51
CA GLU A 101 -10.18 -13.10 14.36
C GLU A 101 -10.26 -14.39 13.55
N VAL A 102 -11.00 -14.37 12.44
CA VAL A 102 -11.21 -15.58 11.64
C VAL A 102 -11.27 -15.25 10.16
N LEU A 103 -10.34 -15.81 9.39
CA LEU A 103 -10.31 -15.67 7.94
C LEU A 103 -10.48 -17.04 7.28
N TYR A 104 -11.29 -17.07 6.25
CA TYR A 104 -11.54 -18.27 5.45
C TYR A 104 -11.28 -18.03 3.98
N ILE A 105 -10.82 -19.07 3.28
CA ILE A 105 -10.77 -19.09 1.82
C ILE A 105 -12.12 -19.60 1.33
N HIS A 106 -12.88 -18.79 0.60
CA HIS A 106 -14.25 -19.09 0.22
C HIS A 106 -14.45 -20.46 -0.45
N HIS A 107 -13.56 -20.83 -1.38
CA HIS A 107 -13.66 -22.12 -2.09
C HIS A 107 -13.35 -23.34 -1.21
N LYS A 108 -12.74 -23.14 -0.06
CA LYS A 108 -12.43 -24.17 0.93
C LYS A 108 -13.44 -24.25 2.07
N THR A 109 -14.45 -23.40 2.08
CA THR A 109 -15.47 -23.40 3.15
C THR A 109 -16.23 -24.72 3.25
N LYS A 110 -16.32 -25.48 2.16
CA LYS A 110 -16.91 -26.83 2.18
C LYS A 110 -16.03 -27.85 2.90
N GLU A 111 -14.72 -27.64 2.91
CA GLU A 111 -13.75 -28.51 3.59
C GLU A 111 -13.59 -28.14 5.08
N LEU A 112 -13.89 -26.89 5.45
CA LEU A 112 -13.89 -26.39 6.84
C LEU A 112 -15.13 -26.83 7.60
N GLU A 113 -15.63 -28.02 7.32
CA GLU A 113 -16.90 -28.57 7.75
C GLU A 113 -17.02 -28.83 9.25
N SER A 114 -17.25 -27.77 10.02
CA SER A 114 -18.09 -27.92 11.20
C SER A 114 -19.50 -27.46 10.82
N GLU A 115 -20.53 -28.17 11.25
CA GLU A 115 -21.96 -27.82 11.03
C GLU A 115 -22.23 -26.34 11.38
N LYS A 116 -21.55 -25.81 12.41
CA LYS A 116 -21.64 -24.40 12.85
C LYS A 116 -21.20 -23.38 11.80
N MET A 117 -20.41 -23.77 10.82
CA MET A 117 -19.92 -22.85 9.78
C MET A 117 -20.84 -22.73 8.58
N ARG A 118 -21.63 -23.76 8.30
CA ARG A 118 -22.61 -23.77 7.19
C ARG A 118 -23.75 -22.77 7.40
N GLU A 119 -24.04 -22.47 8.66
CA GLU A 119 -25.10 -21.52 9.03
C GLU A 119 -24.63 -20.05 9.04
N LYS A 120 -23.33 -19.79 9.01
CA LYS A 120 -22.79 -18.43 9.06
C LYS A 120 -22.74 -17.80 7.66
N GLN A 121 -23.36 -16.64 7.53
CA GLN A 121 -23.21 -15.82 6.33
C GLN A 121 -21.80 -15.24 6.27
N LEU A 122 -21.07 -15.53 5.19
CA LEU A 122 -19.73 -15.02 4.96
C LEU A 122 -19.75 -13.65 4.27
N LYS A 123 -18.84 -12.77 4.68
CA LYS A 123 -18.58 -11.46 4.10
C LYS A 123 -17.15 -11.42 3.59
N GLN A 124 -16.95 -10.91 2.36
CA GLN A 124 -15.63 -10.75 1.77
C GLN A 124 -14.80 -9.71 2.53
N CYS A 125 -13.55 -10.02 2.79
CA CYS A 125 -12.55 -9.06 3.28
C CYS A 125 -12.16 -8.12 2.14
N ARG A 126 -12.38 -6.81 2.30
CA ARG A 126 -12.17 -5.83 1.22
C ARG A 126 -10.95 -4.93 1.43
N SER A 127 -10.42 -4.89 2.63
CA SER A 127 -9.32 -4.00 3.00
C SER A 127 -8.45 -4.62 4.08
N GLY A 128 -7.28 -4.03 4.28
CA GLY A 128 -6.34 -4.44 5.30
C GLY A 128 -5.15 -5.20 4.76
N TYR A 129 -4.13 -5.28 5.61
CA TYR A 129 -2.90 -6.02 5.37
C TYR A 129 -2.76 -7.11 6.40
N TYR A 130 -2.25 -8.24 5.98
CA TYR A 130 -2.10 -9.41 6.80
C TYR A 130 -0.69 -9.97 6.66
N ASN A 131 -0.18 -10.47 7.76
CA ASN A 131 0.96 -11.36 7.76
C ASN A 131 0.43 -12.79 7.66
N PHE A 132 0.74 -13.44 6.55
CA PHE A 132 0.35 -14.82 6.31
C PHE A 132 1.53 -15.73 6.67
N SER A 133 1.32 -16.61 7.63
CA SER A 133 2.18 -17.76 7.91
C SER A 133 1.50 -19.04 7.40
N GLU A 134 2.20 -20.17 7.49
CA GLU A 134 1.62 -21.47 7.12
C GLU A 134 0.39 -21.85 7.96
N VAL A 135 0.30 -21.29 9.16
CA VAL A 135 -0.73 -21.67 10.16
C VAL A 135 -1.77 -20.56 10.35
N GLU A 136 -1.38 -19.30 10.23
CA GLU A 136 -2.23 -18.17 10.64
C GLU A 136 -2.13 -16.99 9.65
N ALA A 137 -3.22 -16.21 9.59
CA ALA A 137 -3.25 -14.90 8.99
C ALA A 137 -3.48 -13.85 10.08
N LYS A 138 -2.46 -13.07 10.40
CA LYS A 138 -2.54 -12.01 11.41
C LYS A 138 -2.70 -10.64 10.75
N PRO A 139 -3.68 -9.82 11.14
CA PRO A 139 -3.83 -8.47 10.63
C PRO A 139 -2.67 -7.60 11.07
N ILE A 140 -2.28 -6.69 10.19
CA ILE A 140 -1.33 -5.63 10.49
C ILE A 140 -2.12 -4.34 10.61
N GLU A 141 -2.18 -3.82 11.84
CA GLU A 141 -2.82 -2.53 12.09
C GLU A 141 -1.90 -1.41 11.60
N THR A 142 -2.47 -0.49 10.85
CA THR A 142 -1.79 0.73 10.40
C THR A 142 -2.28 1.90 11.24
N GLU A 143 -1.34 2.66 11.78
CA GLU A 143 -1.67 3.94 12.41
C GLU A 143 -2.08 4.94 11.32
N THR A 144 -3.27 5.48 11.43
CA THR A 144 -3.79 6.49 10.50
C THR A 144 -4.29 7.68 11.28
N ASN A 145 -3.84 8.87 10.90
CA ASN A 145 -4.34 10.13 11.44
C ASN A 145 -5.38 10.70 10.49
N PHE A 146 -6.44 11.23 11.05
CA PHE A 146 -7.49 11.89 10.29
C PHE A 146 -7.42 13.40 10.54
N ALA A 147 -7.31 14.17 9.48
CA ALA A 147 -7.35 15.62 9.55
C ALA A 147 -8.35 16.17 8.54
N ILE A 148 -9.26 17.02 9.02
CA ILE A 148 -10.16 17.78 8.16
C ILE A 148 -9.50 19.12 7.88
N LYS A 149 -9.31 19.42 6.59
CA LYS A 149 -8.86 20.72 6.13
C LYS A 149 -9.99 21.35 5.35
N SER A 150 -10.49 22.50 5.81
CA SER A 150 -11.42 23.30 5.04
C SER A 150 -10.67 24.10 3.97
N ALA A 151 -11.29 24.30 2.82
CA ALA A 151 -10.74 25.18 1.79
C ALA A 151 -10.62 26.60 2.36
N TYR A 152 -9.51 27.27 2.06
CA TYR A 152 -9.25 28.64 2.49
C TYR A 152 -9.68 29.61 1.41
N ASP A 153 -10.49 30.61 1.77
CA ASP A 153 -10.85 31.72 0.91
C ASP A 153 -9.82 32.86 1.14
N GLY A 154 -8.94 33.06 0.17
CA GLY A 154 -7.86 34.05 0.26
C GLY A 154 -8.36 35.48 0.32
N GLU A 155 -9.51 35.80 -0.28
CA GLU A 155 -10.09 37.14 -0.27
C GLU A 155 -10.75 37.44 1.07
N LYS A 156 -11.50 36.50 1.61
CA LYS A 156 -12.20 36.65 2.88
C LYS A 156 -11.35 36.30 4.10
N ARG A 157 -10.16 35.74 3.90
CA ARG A 157 -9.22 35.25 4.93
C ARG A 157 -9.88 34.34 5.98
N ARG A 158 -10.80 33.48 5.53
CA ARG A 158 -11.52 32.51 6.37
C ARG A 158 -11.72 31.21 5.62
N SER A 159 -12.20 30.18 6.33
CA SER A 159 -12.63 28.92 5.68
C SER A 159 -13.73 29.22 4.67
N LYS A 160 -13.70 28.50 3.55
CA LYS A 160 -14.78 28.51 2.56
C LYS A 160 -15.95 27.71 3.15
N ASP A 161 -17.14 28.30 3.17
CA ASP A 161 -18.38 27.65 3.60
C ASP A 161 -18.78 26.59 2.56
#